data_931bb28b94fb3d4d41f7c4fb61c49626
#
_entry.id   931bb28b94fb3d4d41f7c4fb61c49626
#
_cell.length_a   1.000
_cell.length_b   1.000
_cell.length_c   1.000
_cell.angle_alpha   90.00
_cell.angle_beta   90.00
_cell.angle_gamma   90.00
#
_symmetry.space_group_name_H-M   'P 1'
#
loop_
_entity.id
_entity.type
_entity.pdbx_description
1 polymer ?
#
loop_
_entity_poly.entity_id
_entity_poly.type
_entity_poly.pdbx_seq_one_letter_code
_entity_poly.pdbx_strand_id
1 'polypeptide(L)'
;MPTGKGCLVAEQTLFQSFFLIFTGAAIVASLFLYGRQPLLVAYIALGVLLGPSCLAVVGDVKLLAEMSSIGIVFLLFLLGLEMQPKALASVLRKVTVVGLASCTLFLVLGFAIGRLFGFTDIESWVIGMALMFSSTIIGIKLLPTTVLHHKYLGELMVGLLLFQDFAAILCLVILLSGSAGAVDFARLILSFAALPLLLVLAWLFVKFPLRPLFARFDRFHEYVFLLALGWCMGLAELAEVLGLSREIGAFIAGISLATSSISQYIALNLKPLRDFFLVMFFFSLGAQFKLSMVPEIALPALATAAAVLTIKPLVFRYLLGNQSEQKVLAWDIGFRLGQISEFSLLIAFLAFKQQLIGSAASHLIQATAILTFLASSYIVVLNFPNPIAIRDELRRD
;
A
#
# COMPACT_ATOMS: atom_id res chain seq x y z
N MET A 1 -47.08 25.23 -9.57
CA MET A 1 -46.87 23.80 -9.23
C MET A 1 -45.42 23.45 -9.50
N PRO A 2 -44.59 23.31 -8.50
CA PRO A 2 -43.23 22.77 -8.69
C PRO A 2 -43.30 21.27 -8.49
N THR A 3 -42.90 20.54 -9.54
CA THR A 3 -42.80 19.09 -9.57
C THR A 3 -41.70 18.64 -8.65
N GLY A 4 -42.09 18.07 -7.52
CA GLY A 4 -41.17 17.40 -6.60
C GLY A 4 -40.54 16.16 -7.23
N LYS A 5 -39.25 16.21 -7.45
CA LYS A 5 -38.34 15.07 -7.47
C LYS A 5 -37.40 15.20 -6.29
N GLY A 6 -37.97 15.15 -5.09
CA GLY A 6 -37.24 14.77 -3.89
C GLY A 6 -37.05 13.28 -3.95
N CYS A 7 -35.91 12.85 -4.52
CA CYS A 7 -35.43 11.47 -4.40
C CYS A 7 -35.23 11.25 -2.89
N LEU A 8 -35.96 10.32 -2.31
CA LEU A 8 -35.79 9.79 -0.97
C LEU A 8 -34.37 9.18 -0.87
N VAL A 9 -33.39 10.01 -0.56
CA VAL A 9 -32.16 9.51 0.05
C VAL A 9 -32.56 9.15 1.48
N ALA A 10 -33.03 7.92 1.67
CA ALA A 10 -33.20 7.36 2.99
C ALA A 10 -31.86 7.53 3.69
N GLU A 11 -31.85 8.07 4.91
CA GLU A 11 -30.67 8.06 5.79
C GLU A 11 -30.21 6.61 5.88
N GLN A 12 -29.18 6.27 5.11
CA GLN A 12 -28.63 4.91 5.14
C GLN A 12 -28.04 4.69 6.52
N THR A 13 -28.57 3.69 7.21
CA THR A 13 -28.00 3.30 8.49
C THR A 13 -26.58 2.79 8.25
N LEU A 14 -25.71 3.01 9.21
CA LEU A 14 -24.32 2.52 9.21
C LEU A 14 -24.26 1.01 8.90
N PHE A 15 -25.22 0.26 9.43
CA PHE A 15 -25.39 -1.17 9.18
C PHE A 15 -25.62 -1.50 7.69
N GLN A 16 -26.46 -0.72 7.00
CA GLN A 16 -26.72 -0.93 5.56
C GLN A 16 -25.46 -0.70 4.72
N SER A 17 -24.67 0.31 5.05
CA SER A 17 -23.38 0.57 4.38
C SER A 17 -22.41 -0.60 4.59
N PHE A 18 -22.27 -1.10 5.81
CA PHE A 18 -21.45 -2.27 6.11
C PHE A 18 -21.94 -3.53 5.40
N PHE A 19 -23.24 -3.79 5.43
CA PHE A 19 -23.86 -4.90 4.72
C PHE A 19 -23.52 -4.86 3.22
N LEU A 20 -23.71 -3.73 2.57
CA LEU A 20 -23.42 -3.56 1.15
C LEU A 20 -21.94 -3.76 0.84
N ILE A 21 -21.06 -3.18 1.67
CA ILE A 21 -19.61 -3.28 1.46
C ILE A 21 -19.15 -4.73 1.63
N PHE A 22 -19.45 -5.39 2.74
CA PHE A 22 -18.88 -6.71 3.03
C PHE A 22 -19.55 -7.83 2.23
N THR A 23 -20.87 -7.78 2.08
CA THR A 23 -21.58 -8.78 1.24
C THR A 23 -21.23 -8.57 -0.23
N GLY A 24 -21.22 -7.32 -0.70
CA GLY A 24 -20.78 -6.99 -2.05
C GLY A 24 -19.32 -7.38 -2.30
N ALA A 25 -18.43 -7.12 -1.34
CA ALA A 25 -17.03 -7.52 -1.42
C ALA A 25 -16.88 -9.03 -1.52
N ALA A 26 -17.64 -9.81 -0.75
CA ALA A 26 -17.61 -11.28 -0.84
C ALA A 26 -18.04 -11.78 -2.22
N ILE A 27 -19.10 -11.21 -2.79
CA ILE A 27 -19.61 -11.60 -4.12
C ILE A 27 -18.61 -11.21 -5.22
N VAL A 28 -18.17 -9.94 -5.25
CA VAL A 28 -17.25 -9.46 -6.30
C VAL A 28 -15.88 -10.11 -6.17
N ALA A 29 -15.39 -10.30 -4.93
CA ALA A 29 -14.15 -11.04 -4.67
C ALA A 29 -14.21 -12.47 -5.20
N SER A 30 -15.34 -13.16 -5.04
CA SER A 30 -15.53 -14.51 -5.59
C SER A 30 -15.40 -14.52 -7.12
N LEU A 31 -16.03 -13.55 -7.81
CA LEU A 31 -15.92 -13.42 -9.27
C LEU A 31 -14.47 -13.16 -9.70
N PHE A 32 -13.75 -12.28 -8.98
CA PHE A 32 -12.35 -11.96 -9.27
C PHE A 32 -11.44 -13.16 -8.99
N LEU A 33 -11.69 -13.94 -7.95
CA LEU A 33 -10.95 -15.18 -7.67
C LEU A 33 -11.16 -16.23 -8.77
N TYR A 34 -12.39 -16.41 -9.27
CA TYR A 34 -12.64 -17.25 -10.45
C TYR A 34 -11.87 -16.73 -11.68
N GLY A 35 -11.79 -15.40 -11.85
CA GLY A 35 -10.99 -14.75 -12.87
C GLY A 35 -9.48 -14.71 -12.57
N ARG A 36 -9.04 -15.30 -11.43
CA ARG A 36 -7.63 -15.29 -10.96
C ARG A 36 -7.03 -13.90 -10.80
N GLN A 37 -7.86 -12.95 -10.42
CA GLN A 37 -7.49 -11.55 -10.23
C GLN A 37 -7.28 -11.20 -8.75
N PRO A 38 -6.46 -10.16 -8.46
CA PRO A 38 -6.23 -9.70 -7.10
C PRO A 38 -7.51 -9.17 -6.44
N LEU A 39 -7.71 -9.54 -5.17
CA LEU A 39 -8.86 -9.10 -4.37
C LEU A 39 -8.94 -7.58 -4.20
N LEU A 40 -7.78 -6.90 -4.19
CA LEU A 40 -7.71 -5.43 -4.07
C LEU A 40 -8.50 -4.73 -5.19
N VAL A 41 -8.37 -5.25 -6.42
CA VAL A 41 -9.07 -4.70 -7.58
C VAL A 41 -10.58 -4.95 -7.46
N ALA A 42 -10.99 -6.09 -6.90
CA ALA A 42 -12.39 -6.38 -6.62
C ALA A 42 -13.01 -5.36 -5.66
N TYR A 43 -12.30 -4.99 -4.60
CA TYR A 43 -12.78 -4.00 -3.62
C TYR A 43 -12.87 -2.60 -4.21
N ILE A 44 -11.88 -2.19 -5.03
CA ILE A 44 -11.93 -0.91 -5.76
C ILE A 44 -13.10 -0.91 -6.75
N ALA A 45 -13.26 -1.98 -7.54
CA ALA A 45 -14.35 -2.10 -8.50
C ALA A 45 -15.73 -2.02 -7.83
N LEU A 46 -15.90 -2.69 -6.69
CA LEU A 46 -17.12 -2.59 -5.88
C LEU A 46 -17.36 -1.15 -5.41
N GLY A 47 -16.29 -0.46 -4.95
CA GLY A 47 -16.38 0.94 -4.55
C GLY A 47 -16.82 1.85 -5.68
N VAL A 48 -16.28 1.69 -6.89
CA VAL A 48 -16.70 2.43 -8.09
C VAL A 48 -18.17 2.15 -8.42
N LEU A 49 -18.60 0.87 -8.34
CA LEU A 49 -19.96 0.46 -8.65
C LEU A 49 -20.99 1.04 -7.68
N LEU A 50 -20.75 0.91 -6.37
CA LEU A 50 -21.69 1.36 -5.34
C LEU A 50 -21.53 2.83 -4.97
N GLY A 51 -20.41 3.44 -5.39
CA GLY A 51 -20.09 4.84 -5.13
C GLY A 51 -20.92 5.84 -5.92
N PRO A 52 -20.73 7.15 -5.63
CA PRO A 52 -21.49 8.24 -6.23
C PRO A 52 -21.37 8.34 -7.75
N SER A 53 -20.30 7.79 -8.33
CA SER A 53 -20.02 7.86 -9.76
C SER A 53 -20.84 6.89 -10.62
N CYS A 54 -21.45 5.84 -10.00
CA CYS A 54 -22.21 4.80 -10.72
C CYS A 54 -23.62 4.63 -10.13
N LEU A 55 -23.80 3.76 -9.15
CA LEU A 55 -25.13 3.46 -8.58
C LEU A 55 -25.56 4.42 -7.48
N ALA A 56 -24.63 5.17 -6.89
CA ALA A 56 -24.86 6.10 -5.79
C ALA A 56 -25.65 5.47 -4.61
N VAL A 57 -25.41 4.17 -4.36
CA VAL A 57 -26.11 3.41 -3.31
C VAL A 57 -25.51 3.69 -1.94
N VAL A 58 -24.20 3.99 -1.86
CA VAL A 58 -23.53 4.35 -0.60
C VAL A 58 -23.43 5.87 -0.51
N GLY A 59 -24.24 6.45 0.40
CA GLY A 59 -24.42 7.91 0.47
C GLY A 59 -23.35 8.64 1.27
N ASP A 60 -22.81 8.05 2.34
CA ASP A 60 -21.87 8.72 3.24
C ASP A 60 -20.40 8.41 2.95
N VAL A 61 -19.89 9.05 1.90
CA VAL A 61 -18.47 8.92 1.49
C VAL A 61 -17.53 9.50 2.55
N LYS A 62 -17.98 10.46 3.38
CA LYS A 62 -17.13 11.05 4.43
C LYS A 62 -16.87 10.07 5.55
N LEU A 63 -17.89 9.39 6.04
CA LEU A 63 -17.74 8.36 7.07
C LEU A 63 -16.80 7.23 6.60
N LEU A 64 -16.93 6.82 5.34
CA LEU A 64 -16.05 5.82 4.75
C LEU A 64 -14.60 6.31 4.67
N ALA A 65 -14.38 7.59 4.34
CA ALA A 65 -13.05 8.17 4.30
C ALA A 65 -12.41 8.25 5.71
N GLU A 66 -13.20 8.56 6.75
CA GLU A 66 -12.73 8.56 8.13
C GLU A 66 -12.36 7.15 8.60
N MET A 67 -13.21 6.15 8.33
CA MET A 67 -12.90 4.75 8.62
C MET A 67 -11.68 4.25 7.86
N SER A 68 -11.53 4.66 6.61
CA SER A 68 -10.33 4.36 5.81
C SER A 68 -9.08 4.96 6.42
N SER A 69 -9.15 6.17 6.96
CA SER A 69 -8.01 6.82 7.64
C SER A 69 -7.56 6.01 8.87
N ILE A 70 -8.51 5.51 9.66
CA ILE A 70 -8.21 4.60 10.78
C ILE A 70 -7.56 3.31 10.24
N GLY A 71 -8.10 2.78 9.13
CA GLY A 71 -7.56 1.59 8.48
C GLY A 71 -6.10 1.76 8.04
N ILE A 72 -5.74 2.93 7.49
CA ILE A 72 -4.37 3.24 7.09
C ILE A 72 -3.43 3.25 8.30
N VAL A 73 -3.84 3.84 9.42
CA VAL A 73 -3.09 3.84 10.68
C VAL A 73 -2.76 2.41 11.10
N PHE A 74 -3.77 1.52 11.08
CA PHE A 74 -3.55 0.09 11.39
C PHE A 74 -2.69 -0.65 10.37
N LEU A 75 -2.87 -0.37 9.09
CA LEU A 75 -2.04 -0.97 8.05
C LEU A 75 -0.56 -0.64 8.24
N LEU A 76 -0.24 0.62 8.53
CA LEU A 76 1.13 1.05 8.77
C LEU A 76 1.70 0.52 10.09
N PHE A 77 0.89 0.40 11.13
CA PHE A 77 1.29 -0.26 12.37
C PHE A 77 1.68 -1.72 12.13
N LEU A 78 0.86 -2.48 11.42
CA LEU A 78 1.15 -3.89 11.11
C LEU A 78 2.36 -4.04 10.20
N LEU A 79 2.49 -3.15 9.22
CA LEU A 79 3.70 -3.10 8.39
C LEU A 79 4.96 -2.88 9.26
N GLY A 80 4.89 -1.94 10.20
CA GLY A 80 5.97 -1.71 11.16
C GLY A 80 6.28 -2.95 12.01
N LEU A 81 5.26 -3.70 12.45
CA LEU A 81 5.43 -4.96 13.20
C LEU A 81 6.11 -6.07 12.40
N GLU A 82 5.82 -6.16 11.11
CA GLU A 82 6.40 -7.15 10.21
C GLU A 82 7.85 -6.83 9.84
N MET A 83 8.28 -5.57 10.02
CA MET A 83 9.63 -5.12 9.76
C MET A 83 10.62 -5.60 10.83
N GLN A 84 11.16 -6.81 10.66
CA GLN A 84 12.22 -7.34 11.52
C GLN A 84 13.57 -6.68 11.20
N PRO A 85 14.13 -5.81 12.06
CA PRO A 85 15.34 -5.05 11.72
C PRO A 85 16.57 -5.91 11.43
N LYS A 86 16.68 -7.09 12.07
CA LYS A 86 17.80 -8.02 11.87
C LYS A 86 17.73 -8.74 10.52
N ALA A 87 16.55 -9.22 10.12
CA ALA A 87 16.35 -9.85 8.83
C ALA A 87 16.53 -8.82 7.70
N LEU A 88 15.98 -7.62 7.89
CA LEU A 88 16.12 -6.51 6.97
C LEU A 88 17.59 -6.15 6.72
N ALA A 89 18.42 -6.03 7.76
CA ALA A 89 19.84 -5.66 7.62
C ALA A 89 20.66 -6.67 6.80
N SER A 90 20.39 -7.97 6.95
CA SER A 90 21.12 -9.02 6.19
C SER A 90 20.74 -9.05 4.70
N VAL A 91 19.47 -8.84 4.41
CA VAL A 91 18.94 -8.87 3.04
C VAL A 91 19.23 -7.55 2.31
N LEU A 92 19.09 -6.41 2.99
CA LEU A 92 19.39 -5.09 2.42
C LEU A 92 20.81 -5.03 1.84
N ARG A 93 21.81 -5.62 2.49
CA ARG A 93 23.18 -5.61 1.98
C ARG A 93 23.32 -6.24 0.58
N LYS A 94 22.49 -7.23 0.25
CA LYS A 94 22.51 -7.92 -1.05
C LYS A 94 21.76 -7.14 -2.14
N VAL A 95 20.65 -6.49 -1.77
CA VAL A 95 19.72 -5.89 -2.76
C VAL A 95 19.76 -4.36 -2.81
N THR A 96 20.52 -3.69 -1.94
CA THR A 96 20.53 -2.22 -1.84
C THR A 96 20.88 -1.54 -3.16
N VAL A 97 21.88 -2.02 -3.87
CA VAL A 97 22.29 -1.39 -5.14
C VAL A 97 21.20 -1.51 -6.19
N VAL A 98 20.62 -2.71 -6.36
CA VAL A 98 19.52 -2.93 -7.30
C VAL A 98 18.28 -2.15 -6.86
N GLY A 99 17.97 -2.17 -5.56
CA GLY A 99 16.83 -1.45 -4.99
C GLY A 99 16.93 0.06 -5.20
N LEU A 100 18.07 0.68 -4.84
CA LEU A 100 18.27 2.13 -5.05
C LEU A 100 18.25 2.50 -6.52
N ALA A 101 18.97 1.75 -7.38
CA ALA A 101 19.02 2.03 -8.80
C ALA A 101 17.63 1.89 -9.45
N SER A 102 16.89 0.82 -9.14
CA SER A 102 15.55 0.63 -9.67
C SER A 102 14.57 1.70 -9.19
N CYS A 103 14.56 2.02 -7.90
CA CYS A 103 13.71 3.07 -7.35
C CYS A 103 14.00 4.43 -8.00
N THR A 104 15.28 4.78 -8.16
CA THR A 104 15.68 6.05 -8.81
C THR A 104 15.24 6.08 -10.28
N LEU A 105 15.46 4.98 -11.03
CA LEU A 105 15.06 4.91 -12.43
C LEU A 105 13.53 5.02 -12.59
N PHE A 106 12.76 4.37 -11.73
CA PHE A 106 11.30 4.42 -11.80
C PHE A 106 10.75 5.77 -11.34
N LEU A 107 11.40 6.43 -10.36
CA LEU A 107 11.09 7.80 -9.97
C LEU A 107 11.26 8.75 -11.14
N VAL A 108 12.41 8.70 -11.82
CA VAL A 108 12.71 9.53 -12.99
C VAL A 108 11.74 9.23 -14.14
N LEU A 109 11.44 7.95 -14.37
CA LEU A 109 10.47 7.54 -15.40
C LEU A 109 9.08 8.14 -15.12
N GLY A 110 8.58 8.02 -13.89
CA GLY A 110 7.27 8.55 -13.53
C GLY A 110 7.24 10.08 -13.56
N PHE A 111 8.31 10.73 -13.12
CA PHE A 111 8.45 12.19 -13.25
C PHE A 111 8.40 12.62 -14.73
N ALA A 112 9.16 11.96 -15.59
CA ALA A 112 9.19 12.27 -17.01
C ALA A 112 7.81 12.06 -17.67
N ILE A 113 7.11 10.98 -17.33
CA ILE A 113 5.75 10.72 -17.80
C ILE A 113 4.79 11.80 -17.29
N GLY A 114 4.86 12.18 -16.03
CA GLY A 114 4.04 13.26 -15.46
C GLY A 114 4.23 14.57 -16.23
N ARG A 115 5.49 14.96 -16.48
CA ARG A 115 5.80 16.16 -17.26
C ARG A 115 5.33 16.08 -18.72
N LEU A 116 5.45 14.90 -19.32
CA LEU A 116 5.01 14.67 -20.71
C LEU A 116 3.50 14.90 -20.88
N PHE A 117 2.71 14.51 -19.87
CA PHE A 117 1.26 14.68 -19.88
C PHE A 117 0.79 16.01 -19.25
N GLY A 118 1.69 16.94 -18.97
CA GLY A 118 1.36 18.31 -18.54
C GLY A 118 1.05 18.46 -17.04
N PHE A 119 1.37 17.47 -16.22
CA PHE A 119 1.25 17.61 -14.76
C PHE A 119 2.30 18.58 -14.21
N THR A 120 1.97 19.19 -13.07
CA THR A 120 2.90 20.10 -12.37
C THR A 120 4.13 19.34 -11.86
N ASP A 121 5.18 20.08 -11.47
CA ASP A 121 6.41 19.44 -10.95
C ASP A 121 6.11 18.59 -9.69
N ILE A 122 5.30 19.11 -8.76
CA ILE A 122 4.92 18.38 -7.54
C ILE A 122 4.13 17.12 -7.87
N GLU A 123 3.13 17.23 -8.76
CA GLU A 123 2.36 16.07 -9.21
C GLU A 123 3.24 15.04 -9.90
N SER A 124 4.17 15.48 -10.75
CA SER A 124 5.11 14.61 -11.45
C SER A 124 6.06 13.88 -10.48
N TRP A 125 6.53 14.57 -9.42
CA TRP A 125 7.29 13.93 -8.35
C TRP A 125 6.47 12.86 -7.61
N VAL A 126 5.21 13.14 -7.28
CA VAL A 126 4.32 12.17 -6.61
C VAL A 126 4.01 10.99 -7.53
N ILE A 127 3.76 11.22 -8.83
CA ILE A 127 3.61 10.15 -9.83
C ILE A 127 4.88 9.30 -9.86
N GLY A 128 6.06 9.92 -9.90
CA GLY A 128 7.34 9.23 -9.85
C GLY A 128 7.50 8.36 -8.60
N MET A 129 7.21 8.91 -7.41
CA MET A 129 7.22 8.16 -6.16
C MET A 129 6.25 6.97 -6.20
N ALA A 130 5.06 7.16 -6.74
CA ALA A 130 4.08 6.07 -6.86
C ALA A 130 4.54 4.93 -7.80
N LEU A 131 5.36 5.22 -8.79
CA LEU A 131 5.88 4.22 -9.74
C LEU A 131 7.09 3.44 -9.21
N MET A 132 7.75 3.92 -8.15
CA MET A 132 8.97 3.29 -7.60
C MET A 132 8.73 1.87 -7.11
N PHE A 133 7.56 1.58 -6.55
CA PHE A 133 7.29 0.38 -5.76
C PHE A 133 6.56 -0.68 -6.57
N SER A 134 6.74 -1.94 -6.16
CA SER A 134 6.06 -3.10 -6.74
C SER A 134 5.19 -3.76 -5.68
N SER A 135 4.07 -4.38 -6.08
CA SER A 135 3.13 -4.98 -5.15
C SER A 135 3.71 -6.22 -4.48
N THR A 136 3.77 -6.19 -3.15
CA THR A 136 4.16 -7.32 -2.30
C THR A 136 3.11 -8.43 -2.37
N ILE A 137 1.83 -8.06 -2.40
CA ILE A 137 0.73 -9.02 -2.45
C ILE A 137 0.76 -9.84 -3.73
N ILE A 138 0.92 -9.20 -4.90
CA ILE A 138 0.95 -9.90 -6.19
C ILE A 138 2.25 -10.68 -6.33
N GLY A 139 3.39 -10.07 -6.00
CA GLY A 139 4.69 -10.70 -6.10
C GLY A 139 4.82 -11.98 -5.28
N ILE A 140 4.38 -11.96 -4.02
CA ILE A 140 4.51 -13.11 -3.11
C ILE A 140 3.42 -14.15 -3.33
N LYS A 141 2.14 -13.75 -3.49
CA LYS A 141 1.04 -14.72 -3.66
C LYS A 141 1.13 -15.53 -4.94
N LEU A 142 1.77 -15.01 -5.97
CA LEU A 142 1.99 -15.70 -7.23
C LEU A 142 3.31 -16.49 -7.25
N LEU A 143 4.06 -16.52 -6.15
CA LEU A 143 5.28 -17.32 -6.02
C LEU A 143 4.95 -18.67 -5.37
N PRO A 144 5.42 -19.82 -5.93
CA PRO A 144 5.26 -21.11 -5.26
C PRO A 144 5.89 -21.09 -3.86
N THR A 145 5.22 -21.71 -2.89
CA THR A 145 5.68 -21.77 -1.49
C THR A 145 7.06 -22.41 -1.35
N THR A 146 7.34 -23.43 -2.15
CA THR A 146 8.65 -24.08 -2.20
C THR A 146 9.76 -23.16 -2.71
N VAL A 147 9.44 -22.23 -3.61
CA VAL A 147 10.39 -21.24 -4.14
C VAL A 147 10.58 -20.10 -3.13
N LEU A 148 9.51 -19.68 -2.46
CA LEU A 148 9.55 -18.60 -1.48
C LEU A 148 10.49 -18.92 -0.30
N HIS A 149 10.45 -20.15 0.21
CA HIS A 149 11.16 -20.53 1.43
C HIS A 149 12.52 -21.19 1.20
N HIS A 150 12.80 -21.73 0.01
CA HIS A 150 13.96 -22.60 -0.21
C HIS A 150 14.79 -22.26 -1.45
N LYS A 151 14.48 -21.20 -2.19
CA LYS A 151 15.22 -20.82 -3.38
C LYS A 151 15.71 -19.38 -3.33
N TYR A 152 16.88 -19.17 -3.92
CA TYR A 152 17.54 -17.87 -4.05
C TYR A 152 16.65 -16.78 -4.72
N LEU A 153 15.78 -17.18 -5.66
CA LEU A 153 14.80 -16.29 -6.27
C LEU A 153 13.86 -15.69 -5.22
N GLY A 154 13.37 -16.51 -4.27
CA GLY A 154 12.50 -16.04 -3.17
C GLY A 154 13.23 -15.04 -2.27
N GLU A 155 14.49 -15.32 -1.89
CA GLU A 155 15.29 -14.38 -1.09
C GLU A 155 15.47 -13.03 -1.78
N LEU A 156 15.83 -13.02 -3.07
CA LEU A 156 16.01 -11.77 -3.82
C LEU A 156 14.71 -11.00 -3.97
N MET A 157 13.62 -11.67 -4.31
CA MET A 157 12.31 -11.03 -4.44
C MET A 157 11.84 -10.41 -3.12
N VAL A 158 11.86 -11.19 -2.04
CA VAL A 158 11.47 -10.69 -0.71
C VAL A 158 12.38 -9.54 -0.30
N GLY A 159 13.68 -9.64 -0.57
CA GLY A 159 14.64 -8.58 -0.28
C GLY A 159 14.36 -7.28 -1.03
N LEU A 160 14.10 -7.36 -2.33
CA LEU A 160 13.75 -6.19 -3.14
C LEU A 160 12.42 -5.57 -2.70
N LEU A 161 11.41 -6.39 -2.43
CA LEU A 161 10.13 -5.92 -1.92
C LEU A 161 10.25 -5.23 -0.57
N LEU A 162 10.97 -5.84 0.40
CA LEU A 162 11.24 -5.22 1.70
C LEU A 162 12.01 -3.91 1.57
N PHE A 163 12.98 -3.83 0.63
CA PHE A 163 13.68 -2.58 0.35
C PHE A 163 12.73 -1.51 -0.18
N GLN A 164 11.87 -1.88 -1.14
CA GLN A 164 10.88 -0.97 -1.73
C GLN A 164 9.84 -0.53 -0.70
N ASP A 165 9.36 -1.43 0.17
CA ASP A 165 8.42 -1.10 1.25
C ASP A 165 9.05 -0.10 2.24
N PHE A 166 10.32 -0.29 2.59
CA PHE A 166 11.06 0.67 3.40
C PHE A 166 11.20 2.03 2.70
N ALA A 167 11.52 2.04 1.41
CA ALA A 167 11.58 3.27 0.61
C ALA A 167 10.20 3.95 0.51
N ALA A 168 9.12 3.15 0.38
CA ALA A 168 7.74 3.69 0.37
C ALA A 168 7.40 4.42 1.66
N ILE A 169 7.80 3.86 2.80
CA ILE A 169 7.60 4.49 4.10
C ILE A 169 8.37 5.81 4.19
N LEU A 170 9.63 5.83 3.74
CA LEU A 170 10.40 7.09 3.69
C LEU A 170 9.72 8.14 2.82
N CYS A 171 9.19 7.74 1.64
CA CYS A 171 8.41 8.64 0.79
C CYS A 171 7.14 9.13 1.50
N LEU A 172 6.42 8.27 2.21
CA LEU A 172 5.26 8.67 3.01
C LEU A 172 5.62 9.65 4.11
N VAL A 173 6.72 9.42 4.82
CA VAL A 173 7.21 10.35 5.86
C VAL A 173 7.53 11.72 5.25
N ILE A 174 8.24 11.76 4.12
CA ILE A 174 8.57 13.00 3.41
C ILE A 174 7.29 13.72 2.97
N LEU A 175 6.34 12.99 2.39
CA LEU A 175 5.08 13.52 1.89
C LEU A 175 4.20 14.09 3.01
N LEU A 176 4.16 13.41 4.15
CA LEU A 176 3.39 13.83 5.33
C LEU A 176 4.05 14.97 6.10
N SER A 177 5.36 15.16 5.95
CA SER A 177 6.10 16.29 6.54
C SER A 177 6.02 17.56 5.69
N GLY A 178 5.71 17.44 4.40
CA GLY A 178 5.57 18.54 3.44
C GLY A 178 4.17 19.12 3.40
N SER A 179 3.79 20.00 4.33
CA SER A 179 2.51 20.71 4.24
C SER A 179 2.51 21.67 3.04
N ALA A 180 1.46 21.65 2.23
CA ALA A 180 1.28 22.56 1.11
C ALA A 180 1.13 24.01 1.61
N GLY A 181 2.10 24.85 1.27
CA GLY A 181 2.11 26.28 1.57
C GLY A 181 3.37 26.67 2.33
N ALA A 182 4.11 27.63 1.79
CA ALA A 182 5.37 28.19 2.26
C ALA A 182 6.12 27.33 3.29
N VAL A 183 7.21 26.73 2.86
CA VAL A 183 8.07 25.90 3.73
C VAL A 183 8.41 26.70 4.98
N ASP A 184 7.62 26.51 6.05
CA ASP A 184 7.95 27.07 7.35
C ASP A 184 9.13 26.27 7.89
N PHE A 185 10.32 26.80 7.67
CA PHE A 185 11.58 26.18 8.05
C PHE A 185 11.59 25.80 9.54
N ALA A 186 10.89 26.58 10.38
CA ALA A 186 10.75 26.29 11.80
C ALA A 186 9.90 25.03 12.04
N ARG A 187 8.80 24.85 11.31
CA ARG A 187 7.97 23.63 11.38
C ARG A 187 8.71 22.40 10.86
N LEU A 188 9.47 22.53 9.77
CA LEU A 188 10.32 21.44 9.28
C LEU A 188 11.35 21.01 10.33
N ILE A 189 12.08 21.94 10.92
CA ILE A 189 13.05 21.63 11.98
C ILE A 189 12.36 21.00 13.17
N LEU A 190 11.19 21.48 13.56
CA LEU A 190 10.41 20.92 14.67
C LEU A 190 9.94 19.49 14.38
N SER A 191 9.45 19.22 13.17
CA SER A 191 9.05 17.86 12.72
C SER A 191 10.26 16.93 12.65
N PHE A 192 11.41 17.39 12.14
CA PHE A 192 12.65 16.62 12.15
C PHE A 192 13.18 16.34 13.56
N ALA A 193 12.97 17.27 14.52
CA ALA A 193 13.32 17.05 15.93
C ALA A 193 12.29 16.15 16.65
N ALA A 194 11.01 16.26 16.29
CA ALA A 194 9.94 15.44 16.86
C ALA A 194 10.08 13.95 16.53
N LEU A 195 10.61 13.62 15.34
CA LEU A 195 10.74 12.23 14.90
C LEU A 195 11.72 11.41 15.77
N PRO A 196 12.98 11.84 16.04
CA PRO A 196 13.85 11.15 16.97
C PRO A 196 13.31 11.15 18.41
N LEU A 197 12.64 12.24 18.84
CA LEU A 197 11.97 12.27 20.14
C LEU A 197 10.90 11.19 20.25
N LEU A 198 10.04 11.04 19.24
CA LEU A 198 9.00 10.02 19.20
C LEU A 198 9.59 8.61 19.20
N LEU A 199 10.69 8.40 18.46
CA LEU A 199 11.41 7.11 18.45
C LEU A 199 11.98 6.76 19.83
N VAL A 200 12.59 7.73 20.53
CA VAL A 200 13.12 7.54 21.88
C VAL A 200 11.99 7.24 22.87
N LEU A 201 10.91 8.01 22.81
CA LEU A 201 9.73 7.78 23.64
C LEU A 201 9.12 6.39 23.38
N ALA A 202 8.95 6.01 22.13
CA ALA A 202 8.44 4.70 21.75
C ALA A 202 9.33 3.58 22.30
N TRP A 203 10.66 3.71 22.15
CA TRP A 203 11.62 2.73 22.67
C TRP A 203 11.58 2.62 24.19
N LEU A 204 11.48 3.75 24.91
CA LEU A 204 11.37 3.77 26.38
C LEU A 204 10.09 3.08 26.83
N PHE A 205 8.93 3.43 26.23
CA PHE A 205 7.65 2.82 26.59
C PHE A 205 7.61 1.33 26.28
N VAL A 206 8.16 0.90 25.15
CA VAL A 206 8.24 -0.54 24.85
C VAL A 206 9.14 -1.26 25.83
N LYS A 207 10.28 -0.68 26.19
CA LYS A 207 11.27 -1.30 27.08
C LYS A 207 10.75 -1.44 28.52
N PHE A 208 10.14 -0.39 29.08
CA PHE A 208 9.80 -0.34 30.50
C PHE A 208 8.38 -0.82 30.81
N PRO A 209 7.27 -0.23 30.30
CA PRO A 209 5.94 -0.73 30.63
C PRO A 209 5.45 -1.86 29.73
N LEU A 210 5.62 -1.77 28.39
CA LEU A 210 4.95 -2.68 27.46
C LEU A 210 5.50 -4.11 27.49
N ARG A 211 6.82 -4.29 27.42
CA ARG A 211 7.43 -5.63 27.45
C ARG A 211 7.08 -6.41 28.70
N PRO A 212 7.19 -5.87 29.93
CA PRO A 212 6.77 -6.56 31.14
C PRO A 212 5.27 -6.90 31.15
N LEU A 213 4.41 -6.00 30.66
CA LEU A 213 2.98 -6.23 30.55
C LEU A 213 2.66 -7.37 29.59
N PHE A 214 3.26 -7.37 28.41
CA PHE A 214 3.11 -8.46 27.44
C PHE A 214 3.61 -9.79 28.02
N ALA A 215 4.78 -9.81 28.66
CA ALA A 215 5.34 -11.03 29.25
C ALA A 215 4.53 -11.58 30.41
N ARG A 216 3.89 -10.70 31.18
CA ARG A 216 3.10 -11.11 32.35
C ARG A 216 1.71 -11.62 31.99
N PHE A 217 1.12 -11.08 30.91
CA PHE A 217 -0.27 -11.32 30.52
C PHE A 217 -0.40 -11.95 29.13
N ASP A 218 0.64 -12.61 28.63
CA ASP A 218 0.69 -13.27 27.33
C ASP A 218 -0.43 -14.30 27.10
N ARG A 219 -0.91 -14.91 28.18
CA ARG A 219 -2.02 -15.89 28.16
C ARG A 219 -3.39 -15.28 27.88
N PHE A 220 -3.54 -13.98 28.09
CA PHE A 220 -4.81 -13.27 27.86
C PHE A 220 -4.81 -12.62 26.49
N HIS A 221 -5.25 -13.35 25.47
CA HIS A 221 -5.24 -12.92 24.06
C HIS A 221 -5.95 -11.59 23.84
N GLU A 222 -7.10 -11.39 24.50
CA GLU A 222 -7.87 -10.15 24.42
C GLU A 222 -7.07 -8.95 24.98
N TYR A 223 -6.36 -9.16 26.07
CA TYR A 223 -5.53 -8.12 26.67
C TYR A 223 -4.33 -7.75 25.78
N VAL A 224 -3.66 -8.74 25.20
CA VAL A 224 -2.55 -8.54 24.27
C VAL A 224 -3.03 -7.74 23.05
N PHE A 225 -4.21 -8.08 22.53
CA PHE A 225 -4.85 -7.36 21.45
C PHE A 225 -5.14 -5.89 21.81
N LEU A 226 -5.81 -5.65 22.94
CA LEU A 226 -6.12 -4.31 23.43
C LEU A 226 -4.87 -3.47 23.69
N LEU A 227 -3.84 -4.09 24.27
CA LEU A 227 -2.58 -3.41 24.58
C LEU A 227 -1.85 -3.00 23.30
N ALA A 228 -1.82 -3.87 22.28
CA ALA A 228 -1.23 -3.56 20.97
C ALA A 228 -2.00 -2.46 20.24
N LEU A 229 -3.33 -2.53 20.28
CA LEU A 229 -4.21 -1.53 19.67
C LEU A 229 -4.09 -0.18 20.38
N GLY A 230 -4.13 -0.19 21.70
CA GLY A 230 -3.96 1.02 22.52
C GLY A 230 -2.59 1.67 22.31
N TRP A 231 -1.54 0.86 22.17
CA TRP A 231 -0.20 1.34 21.84
C TRP A 231 -0.15 2.00 20.45
N CYS A 232 -0.72 1.35 19.44
CA CYS A 232 -0.81 1.90 18.10
C CYS A 232 -1.51 3.26 18.09
N MET A 233 -2.72 3.33 18.64
CA MET A 233 -3.52 4.56 18.67
C MET A 233 -2.89 5.63 19.56
N GLY A 234 -2.36 5.27 20.71
CA GLY A 234 -1.72 6.21 21.64
C GLY A 234 -0.49 6.88 21.02
N LEU A 235 0.35 6.11 20.31
CA LEU A 235 1.52 6.68 19.67
C LEU A 235 1.16 7.45 18.39
N ALA A 236 0.11 7.05 17.68
CA ALA A 236 -0.43 7.79 16.53
C ALA A 236 -0.93 9.17 16.98
N GLU A 237 -1.70 9.25 18.06
CA GLU A 237 -2.20 10.51 18.60
C GLU A 237 -1.07 11.37 19.18
N LEU A 238 -0.10 10.77 19.87
CA LEU A 238 1.09 11.49 20.35
C LEU A 238 1.89 12.10 19.20
N ALA A 239 2.02 11.39 18.08
CA ALA A 239 2.67 11.90 16.88
C ALA A 239 1.96 13.14 16.35
N GLU A 240 0.62 13.14 16.29
CA GLU A 240 -0.16 14.30 15.85
C GLU A 240 0.01 15.50 16.77
N VAL A 241 0.01 15.29 18.08
CA VAL A 241 0.28 16.35 19.07
C VAL A 241 1.69 16.95 18.89
N LEU A 242 2.66 16.14 18.45
CA LEU A 242 4.03 16.58 18.16
C LEU A 242 4.17 17.23 16.76
N GLY A 243 3.07 17.38 16.01
CA GLY A 243 3.07 17.97 14.66
C GLY A 243 3.51 17.01 13.56
N LEU A 244 3.56 15.71 13.85
CA LEU A 244 3.72 14.64 12.88
C LEU A 244 2.34 14.10 12.45
N SER A 245 2.30 13.17 11.51
CA SER A 245 1.04 12.52 11.17
C SER A 245 0.77 11.28 12.03
N ARG A 246 -0.51 10.91 12.17
CA ARG A 246 -0.94 9.69 12.87
C ARG A 246 -0.34 8.43 12.24
N GLU A 247 -0.21 8.45 10.93
CA GLU A 247 0.35 7.37 10.13
C GLU A 247 1.82 7.09 10.49
N ILE A 248 2.63 8.15 10.67
CA ILE A 248 4.03 8.05 11.15
C ILE A 248 4.06 7.47 12.56
N GLY A 249 3.21 7.96 13.45
CA GLY A 249 3.11 7.47 14.83
C GLY A 249 2.80 5.99 14.89
N ALA A 250 1.80 5.54 14.15
CA ALA A 250 1.42 4.13 14.07
C ALA A 250 2.54 3.25 13.52
N PHE A 251 3.23 3.70 12.48
CA PHE A 251 4.36 2.96 11.92
C PHE A 251 5.50 2.81 12.93
N ILE A 252 5.84 3.89 13.64
CA ILE A 252 6.86 3.85 14.72
C ILE A 252 6.41 2.94 15.85
N ALA A 253 5.12 2.94 16.21
CA ALA A 253 4.56 1.99 17.19
C ALA A 253 4.81 0.54 16.77
N GLY A 254 4.58 0.21 15.49
CA GLY A 254 4.84 -1.11 14.92
C GLY A 254 6.31 -1.50 14.99
N ILE A 255 7.21 -0.67 14.46
CA ILE A 255 8.66 -0.95 14.47
C ILE A 255 9.19 -1.11 15.90
N SER A 256 8.71 -0.31 16.84
CA SER A 256 9.16 -0.37 18.24
C SER A 256 8.86 -1.72 18.89
N LEU A 257 7.76 -2.38 18.50
CA LEU A 257 7.39 -3.73 18.94
C LEU A 257 8.02 -4.84 18.06
N ALA A 258 8.44 -4.57 16.85
CA ALA A 258 8.98 -5.56 15.91
C ALA A 258 10.22 -6.31 16.46
N THR A 259 10.97 -5.69 17.37
CA THR A 259 12.11 -6.31 18.05
C THR A 259 11.73 -7.25 19.20
N SER A 260 10.45 -7.30 19.57
CA SER A 260 9.94 -8.17 20.63
C SER A 260 9.60 -9.56 20.10
N SER A 261 9.82 -10.60 20.91
CA SER A 261 9.42 -11.97 20.58
C SER A 261 7.92 -12.15 20.34
N ILE A 262 7.11 -11.24 20.90
CA ILE A 262 5.63 -11.29 20.79
C ILE A 262 5.12 -10.60 19.50
N SER A 263 5.98 -9.92 18.73
CA SER A 263 5.56 -9.16 17.54
C SER A 263 4.87 -10.01 16.49
N GLN A 264 5.39 -11.21 16.21
CA GLN A 264 4.78 -12.14 15.25
C GLN A 264 3.40 -12.61 15.71
N TYR A 265 3.25 -12.89 17.02
CA TYR A 265 1.97 -13.26 17.59
C TYR A 265 0.95 -12.13 17.47
N ILE A 266 1.35 -10.89 17.77
CA ILE A 266 0.49 -9.70 17.61
C ILE A 266 0.12 -9.52 16.14
N ALA A 267 1.07 -9.61 15.22
CA ALA A 267 0.83 -9.45 13.78
C ALA A 267 -0.17 -10.49 13.25
N LEU A 268 -0.04 -11.75 13.66
CA LEU A 268 -0.97 -12.83 13.27
C LEU A 268 -2.40 -12.59 13.79
N ASN A 269 -2.54 -12.18 15.05
CA ASN A 269 -3.86 -11.92 15.65
C ASN A 269 -4.53 -10.65 15.11
N LEU A 270 -3.76 -9.68 14.68
CA LEU A 270 -4.27 -8.45 14.05
C LEU A 270 -4.54 -8.58 12.54
N LYS A 271 -4.11 -9.68 11.92
CA LYS A 271 -4.30 -9.91 10.48
C LYS A 271 -5.77 -9.84 10.03
N PRO A 272 -6.76 -10.43 10.72
CA PRO A 272 -8.17 -10.28 10.34
C PRO A 272 -8.64 -8.81 10.39
N LEU A 273 -8.17 -8.05 11.37
CA LEU A 273 -8.49 -6.62 11.50
C LEU A 273 -7.86 -5.82 10.35
N ARG A 274 -6.62 -6.15 9.96
CA ARG A 274 -5.99 -5.58 8.76
C ARG A 274 -6.84 -5.84 7.52
N ASP A 275 -7.24 -7.08 7.31
CA ASP A 275 -8.01 -7.47 6.12
C ASP A 275 -9.38 -6.76 6.08
N PHE A 276 -10.03 -6.57 7.23
CA PHE A 276 -11.22 -5.76 7.37
C PHE A 276 -10.99 -4.31 6.91
N PHE A 277 -9.94 -3.66 7.41
CA PHE A 277 -9.61 -2.29 7.04
C PHE A 277 -9.12 -2.16 5.59
N LEU A 278 -8.46 -3.18 5.04
CA LEU A 278 -8.08 -3.22 3.63
C LEU A 278 -9.32 -3.15 2.73
N VAL A 279 -10.37 -3.94 3.03
CA VAL A 279 -11.63 -3.88 2.28
C VAL A 279 -12.21 -2.48 2.33
N MET A 280 -12.30 -1.88 3.53
CA MET A 280 -12.83 -0.53 3.72
C MET A 280 -12.03 0.53 2.96
N PHE A 281 -10.71 0.46 3.04
CA PHE A 281 -9.82 1.41 2.36
C PHE A 281 -9.95 1.34 0.84
N PHE A 282 -9.82 0.16 0.25
CA PHE A 282 -9.90 0.02 -1.21
C PHE A 282 -11.29 0.27 -1.75
N PHE A 283 -12.32 -0.08 -0.99
CA PHE A 283 -13.71 0.30 -1.31
C PHE A 283 -13.87 1.82 -1.32
N SER A 284 -13.42 2.51 -0.28
CA SER A 284 -13.49 3.98 -0.17
C SER A 284 -12.71 4.66 -1.30
N LEU A 285 -11.54 4.13 -1.64
CA LEU A 285 -10.73 4.60 -2.78
C LEU A 285 -11.53 4.49 -4.09
N GLY A 286 -12.17 3.34 -4.32
CA GLY A 286 -13.04 3.13 -5.47
C GLY A 286 -14.25 4.04 -5.49
N ALA A 287 -14.92 4.24 -4.33
CA ALA A 287 -16.08 5.11 -4.21
C ALA A 287 -15.77 6.60 -4.49
N GLN A 288 -14.54 7.02 -4.21
CA GLN A 288 -14.06 8.38 -4.52
C GLN A 288 -13.61 8.54 -5.98
N PHE A 289 -13.50 7.45 -6.74
CA PHE A 289 -13.06 7.50 -8.14
C PHE A 289 -14.13 8.14 -9.02
N LYS A 290 -13.75 9.21 -9.71
CA LYS A 290 -14.65 9.98 -10.59
C LYS A 290 -14.59 9.43 -12.00
N LEU A 291 -15.61 8.70 -12.44
CA LEU A 291 -15.71 8.16 -13.80
C LEU A 291 -15.73 9.27 -14.88
N SER A 292 -16.19 10.48 -14.53
CA SER A 292 -16.15 11.63 -15.45
C SER A 292 -14.73 12.05 -15.86
N MET A 293 -13.71 11.70 -15.08
CA MET A 293 -12.31 12.00 -15.40
C MET A 293 -11.64 10.95 -16.30
N VAL A 294 -12.29 9.79 -16.50
CA VAL A 294 -11.72 8.71 -17.30
C VAL A 294 -11.32 9.16 -18.71
N PRO A 295 -12.11 9.94 -19.45
CA PRO A 295 -11.70 10.39 -20.79
C PRO A 295 -10.40 11.21 -20.81
N GLU A 296 -10.17 12.00 -19.75
CA GLU A 296 -8.98 12.85 -19.62
C GLU A 296 -7.73 12.02 -19.22
N ILE A 297 -7.89 11.06 -18.31
CA ILE A 297 -6.76 10.29 -17.76
C ILE A 297 -6.51 8.97 -18.48
N ALA A 298 -7.42 8.49 -19.35
CA ALA A 298 -7.32 7.17 -19.97
C ALA A 298 -6.04 6.98 -20.76
N LEU A 299 -5.70 7.93 -21.62
CA LEU A 299 -4.47 7.85 -22.42
C LEU A 299 -3.21 7.93 -21.55
N PRO A 300 -3.07 8.90 -20.64
CA PRO A 300 -1.97 8.91 -19.68
C PRO A 300 -1.86 7.63 -18.84
N ALA A 301 -2.97 7.09 -18.36
CA ALA A 301 -2.97 5.88 -17.54
C ALA A 301 -2.56 4.64 -18.32
N LEU A 302 -3.06 4.45 -19.53
CA LEU A 302 -2.68 3.36 -20.40
C LEU A 302 -1.21 3.44 -20.81
N ALA A 303 -0.73 4.64 -21.18
CA ALA A 303 0.66 4.86 -21.52
C ALA A 303 1.59 4.59 -20.33
N THR A 304 1.22 5.08 -19.14
CA THR A 304 1.97 4.83 -17.90
C THR A 304 1.98 3.35 -17.55
N ALA A 305 0.84 2.67 -17.60
CA ALA A 305 0.75 1.23 -17.34
C ALA A 305 1.59 0.41 -18.33
N ALA A 306 1.53 0.72 -19.63
CA ALA A 306 2.35 0.08 -20.64
C ALA A 306 3.84 0.32 -20.41
N ALA A 307 4.25 1.56 -20.09
CA ALA A 307 5.63 1.89 -19.75
C ALA A 307 6.12 1.12 -18.52
N VAL A 308 5.32 1.06 -17.46
CA VAL A 308 5.64 0.33 -16.23
C VAL A 308 5.82 -1.16 -16.51
N LEU A 309 4.84 -1.80 -17.19
CA LEU A 309 4.84 -3.24 -17.47
C LEU A 309 5.96 -3.66 -18.43
N THR A 310 6.53 -2.75 -19.21
CA THR A 310 7.63 -3.01 -20.13
C THR A 310 8.98 -2.62 -19.53
N ILE A 311 9.09 -1.42 -18.97
CA ILE A 311 10.37 -0.86 -18.51
C ILE A 311 10.81 -1.49 -17.19
N LYS A 312 9.91 -1.74 -16.23
CA LYS A 312 10.29 -2.37 -14.95
C LYS A 312 10.96 -3.76 -15.14
N PRO A 313 10.37 -4.70 -15.91
CA PRO A 313 11.05 -5.97 -16.18
C PRO A 313 12.42 -5.81 -16.85
N LEU A 314 12.54 -4.88 -17.80
CA LEU A 314 13.83 -4.59 -18.47
C LEU A 314 14.87 -4.04 -17.51
N VAL A 315 14.49 -3.11 -16.63
CA VAL A 315 15.38 -2.53 -15.61
C VAL A 315 15.84 -3.59 -14.63
N PHE A 316 14.94 -4.41 -14.08
CA PHE A 316 15.33 -5.50 -13.17
C PHE A 316 16.22 -6.51 -13.86
N ARG A 317 15.91 -6.90 -15.10
CA ARG A 317 16.77 -7.78 -15.89
C ARG A 317 18.20 -7.21 -16.05
N TYR A 318 18.31 -5.93 -16.38
CA TYR A 318 19.59 -5.27 -16.56
C TYR A 318 20.37 -5.19 -15.26
N LEU A 319 19.74 -4.71 -14.19
CA LEU A 319 20.39 -4.51 -12.89
C LEU A 319 20.83 -5.83 -12.25
N LEU A 320 19.96 -6.85 -12.25
CA LEU A 320 20.29 -8.18 -11.73
C LEU A 320 21.30 -8.90 -12.61
N GLY A 321 21.20 -8.78 -13.94
CA GLY A 321 22.16 -9.36 -14.86
C GLY A 321 23.58 -8.81 -14.69
N ASN A 322 23.72 -7.53 -14.30
CA ASN A 322 25.03 -6.93 -13.98
C ASN A 322 25.63 -7.46 -12.66
N GLN A 323 24.82 -8.03 -11.77
CA GLN A 323 25.27 -8.67 -10.53
C GLN A 323 25.55 -10.17 -10.70
N SER A 324 25.76 -10.62 -11.92
CA SER A 324 26.06 -12.03 -12.27
C SER A 324 24.91 -13.00 -12.06
N GLU A 325 23.68 -12.51 -11.98
CA GLU A 325 22.50 -13.36 -11.87
C GLU A 325 22.13 -13.99 -13.22
N GLN A 326 21.56 -15.21 -13.16
CA GLN A 326 21.12 -15.89 -14.36
C GLN A 326 20.02 -15.09 -15.09
N LYS A 327 20.12 -14.97 -16.41
CA LYS A 327 19.16 -14.19 -17.23
C LYS A 327 17.71 -14.63 -17.05
N VAL A 328 17.47 -15.91 -16.85
CA VAL A 328 16.12 -16.48 -16.62
C VAL A 328 15.56 -15.99 -15.28
N LEU A 329 16.35 -16.01 -14.23
CA LEU A 329 15.98 -15.53 -12.90
C LEU A 329 15.70 -14.02 -12.90
N ALA A 330 16.53 -13.26 -13.58
CA ALA A 330 16.35 -11.81 -13.69
C ALA A 330 15.04 -11.42 -14.44
N TRP A 331 14.66 -12.19 -15.47
CA TRP A 331 13.38 -12.01 -16.14
C TRP A 331 12.17 -12.40 -15.25
N ASP A 332 12.25 -13.52 -14.54
CA ASP A 332 11.20 -13.98 -13.65
C ASP A 332 10.92 -12.92 -12.56
N ILE A 333 11.97 -12.42 -11.90
CA ILE A 333 11.84 -11.32 -10.93
C ILE A 333 11.25 -10.08 -11.59
N GLY A 334 11.75 -9.69 -12.75
CA GLY A 334 11.31 -8.49 -13.44
C GLY A 334 9.82 -8.49 -13.76
N PHE A 335 9.28 -9.59 -14.27
CA PHE A 335 7.85 -9.68 -14.58
C PHE A 335 6.97 -9.78 -13.32
N ARG A 336 7.45 -10.47 -12.28
CA ARG A 336 6.71 -10.54 -10.99
C ARG A 336 6.70 -9.22 -10.24
N LEU A 337 7.69 -8.36 -10.45
CA LEU A 337 7.77 -7.01 -9.88
C LEU A 337 7.41 -5.91 -10.91
N GLY A 338 6.84 -6.27 -12.04
CA GLY A 338 6.51 -5.36 -13.13
C GLY A 338 5.32 -4.44 -12.90
N GLN A 339 4.50 -4.68 -11.89
CA GLN A 339 3.35 -3.81 -11.52
C GLN A 339 3.77 -2.72 -10.52
N ILE A 340 2.90 -1.73 -10.30
CA ILE A 340 3.07 -0.78 -9.20
C ILE A 340 2.53 -1.39 -7.88
N SER A 341 2.68 -0.69 -6.75
CA SER A 341 2.32 -1.20 -5.42
C SER A 341 0.96 -0.69 -4.95
N GLU A 342 0.38 -1.39 -3.98
CA GLU A 342 -0.69 -0.89 -3.12
C GLU A 342 -0.28 0.38 -2.36
N PHE A 343 1.00 0.52 -2.03
CA PHE A 343 1.54 1.76 -1.45
C PHE A 343 1.45 2.95 -2.39
N SER A 344 1.47 2.74 -3.70
CA SER A 344 1.25 3.80 -4.69
C SER A 344 -0.14 4.43 -4.55
N LEU A 345 -1.15 3.61 -4.23
CA LEU A 345 -2.52 4.08 -3.97
C LEU A 345 -2.60 4.87 -2.66
N LEU A 346 -1.87 4.42 -1.64
CA LEU A 346 -1.77 5.13 -0.36
C LEU A 346 -1.07 6.49 -0.53
N ILE A 347 0.03 6.54 -1.29
CA ILE A 347 0.75 7.78 -1.61
C ILE A 347 -0.18 8.75 -2.35
N ALA A 348 -0.91 8.27 -3.37
CA ALA A 348 -1.86 9.09 -4.12
C ALA A 348 -2.98 9.63 -3.22
N PHE A 349 -3.53 8.79 -2.34
CA PHE A 349 -4.58 9.18 -1.39
C PHE A 349 -4.09 10.24 -0.41
N LEU A 350 -2.94 10.03 0.22
CA LEU A 350 -2.37 10.97 1.22
C LEU A 350 -1.93 12.28 0.57
N ALA A 351 -1.29 12.23 -0.60
CA ALA A 351 -0.91 13.43 -1.34
C ALA A 351 -2.13 14.27 -1.77
N PHE A 352 -3.22 13.60 -2.17
CA PHE A 352 -4.47 14.26 -2.50
C PHE A 352 -5.15 14.85 -1.25
N LYS A 353 -5.19 14.11 -0.14
CA LYS A 353 -5.73 14.58 1.15
C LYS A 353 -5.00 15.81 1.66
N GLN A 354 -3.69 15.89 1.44
CA GLN A 354 -2.85 17.03 1.78
C GLN A 354 -2.83 18.15 0.74
N GLN A 355 -3.64 18.05 -0.31
CA GLN A 355 -3.72 19.03 -1.40
C GLN A 355 -2.40 19.27 -2.15
N LEU A 356 -1.47 18.31 -2.10
CA LEU A 356 -0.21 18.37 -2.85
C LEU A 356 -0.42 18.04 -4.33
N ILE A 357 -1.43 17.22 -4.64
CA ILE A 357 -1.77 16.85 -6.02
C ILE A 357 -3.27 17.06 -6.28
N GLY A 358 -3.61 17.33 -7.53
CA GLY A 358 -4.99 17.42 -7.99
C GLY A 358 -5.66 16.06 -8.16
N SER A 359 -6.96 16.08 -8.41
CA SER A 359 -7.76 14.87 -8.64
C SER A 359 -7.28 14.09 -9.88
N ALA A 360 -6.84 14.77 -10.94
CA ALA A 360 -6.34 14.14 -12.17
C ALA A 360 -5.11 13.27 -11.89
N ALA A 361 -4.10 13.78 -11.18
CA ALA A 361 -2.90 13.03 -10.83
C ALA A 361 -3.22 11.85 -9.90
N SER A 362 -4.10 12.04 -8.91
CA SER A 362 -4.53 10.97 -8.02
C SER A 362 -5.24 9.85 -8.79
N HIS A 363 -6.18 10.19 -9.67
CA HIS A 363 -6.89 9.19 -10.47
C HIS A 363 -6.00 8.54 -11.53
N LEU A 364 -5.00 9.26 -12.06
CA LEU A 364 -3.98 8.66 -12.94
C LEU A 364 -3.23 7.53 -12.23
N ILE A 365 -2.74 7.76 -11.02
CA ILE A 365 -2.02 6.76 -10.23
C ILE A 365 -2.95 5.56 -9.92
N GLN A 366 -4.19 5.82 -9.51
CA GLN A 366 -5.18 4.77 -9.22
C GLN A 366 -5.47 3.92 -10.45
N ALA A 367 -5.77 4.55 -11.61
CA ALA A 367 -6.03 3.84 -12.85
C ALA A 367 -4.81 3.02 -13.31
N THR A 368 -3.61 3.58 -13.21
CA THR A 368 -2.36 2.87 -13.51
C THR A 368 -2.17 1.65 -12.60
N ALA A 369 -2.49 1.77 -11.31
CA ALA A 369 -2.40 0.66 -10.37
C ALA A 369 -3.35 -0.48 -10.77
N ILE A 370 -4.61 -0.17 -11.03
CA ILE A 370 -5.61 -1.16 -11.43
C ILE A 370 -5.18 -1.87 -12.72
N LEU A 371 -4.77 -1.10 -13.73
CA LEU A 371 -4.33 -1.66 -15.02
C LEU A 371 -3.10 -2.56 -14.87
N THR A 372 -2.10 -2.11 -14.11
CA THR A 372 -0.88 -2.91 -13.90
C THR A 372 -1.13 -4.14 -13.02
N PHE A 373 -2.01 -4.08 -12.03
CA PHE A 373 -2.42 -5.24 -11.23
C PHE A 373 -3.09 -6.30 -12.08
N LEU A 374 -4.06 -5.92 -12.90
CA LEU A 374 -4.77 -6.83 -13.79
C LEU A 374 -3.83 -7.47 -14.81
N ALA A 375 -3.07 -6.65 -15.53
CA ALA A 375 -2.20 -7.13 -16.59
C ALA A 375 -1.05 -8.00 -16.05
N SER A 376 -0.38 -7.56 -14.97
CA SER A 376 0.73 -8.30 -14.37
C SER A 376 0.27 -9.65 -13.83
N SER A 377 -0.91 -9.72 -13.19
CA SER A 377 -1.47 -10.99 -12.72
C SER A 377 -1.63 -11.99 -13.86
N TYR A 378 -2.18 -11.57 -15.00
CA TYR A 378 -2.32 -12.46 -16.17
C TYR A 378 -0.95 -12.81 -16.78
N ILE A 379 -0.02 -11.85 -16.88
CA ILE A 379 1.33 -12.12 -17.41
C ILE A 379 2.00 -13.22 -16.57
N VAL A 380 1.94 -13.14 -15.25
CA VAL A 380 2.57 -14.10 -14.35
C VAL A 380 1.84 -15.45 -14.38
N VAL A 381 0.51 -15.45 -14.31
CA VAL A 381 -0.29 -16.70 -14.30
C VAL A 381 -0.13 -17.51 -15.60
N LEU A 382 0.04 -16.84 -16.73
CA LEU A 382 0.14 -17.52 -18.03
C LEU A 382 1.58 -17.96 -18.40
N ASN A 383 2.61 -17.30 -17.88
CA ASN A 383 3.97 -17.50 -18.38
C ASN A 383 4.98 -18.03 -17.34
N PHE A 384 4.67 -17.94 -16.05
CA PHE A 384 5.62 -18.28 -14.98
C PHE A 384 5.04 -19.34 -14.03
N PRO A 385 5.89 -20.17 -13.40
CA PRO A 385 5.44 -21.15 -12.41
C PRO A 385 4.73 -20.45 -11.24
N ASN A 386 3.51 -20.86 -10.93
CA ASN A 386 2.72 -20.30 -9.83
C ASN A 386 1.68 -21.30 -9.33
N PRO A 387 1.14 -21.15 -8.08
CA PRO A 387 0.17 -22.08 -7.50
C PRO A 387 -1.16 -22.14 -8.24
N ILE A 388 -1.52 -21.08 -8.95
CA ILE A 388 -2.82 -20.93 -9.63
C ILE A 388 -2.69 -20.96 -11.16
N ALA A 389 -1.59 -21.49 -11.71
CA ALA A 389 -1.36 -21.54 -13.14
C ALA A 389 -2.49 -22.29 -13.87
N ILE A 390 -2.76 -21.87 -15.11
CA ILE A 390 -3.73 -22.51 -16.00
C ILE A 390 -3.13 -23.78 -16.61
N ARG A 391 -1.84 -23.74 -16.93
CA ARG A 391 -1.11 -24.87 -17.51
C ARG A 391 -0.57 -25.75 -16.39
N ASP A 392 -0.84 -27.06 -16.44
CA ASP A 392 -0.37 -28.01 -15.44
C ASP A 392 1.17 -28.04 -15.32
N GLU A 393 1.87 -27.79 -16.42
CA GLU A 393 3.34 -27.68 -16.45
C GLU A 393 3.90 -26.52 -15.59
N LEU A 394 3.12 -25.45 -15.43
CA LEU A 394 3.47 -24.26 -14.65
C LEU A 394 2.87 -24.28 -13.23
N ARG A 395 1.97 -25.25 -12.95
CA ARG A 395 1.34 -25.36 -11.63
C ARG A 395 2.30 -26.01 -10.66
N ARG A 396 2.74 -25.22 -9.67
CA ARG A 396 3.65 -25.66 -8.61
C ARG A 396 3.18 -25.08 -7.28
N ASP A 397 3.04 -25.94 -6.29
CA ASP A 397 2.70 -25.59 -4.90
C ASP A 397 3.95 -25.17 -4.12
#